data_33081be7a665388f14f6657d28c128c6
#
_entry.id   33081be7a665388f14f6657d28c128c6
#
_cell.length_a   1.000
_cell.length_b   1.000
_cell.length_c   1.000
_cell.angle_alpha   90.00
_cell.angle_beta   90.00
_cell.angle_gamma   90.00
#
_symmetry.space_group_name_H-M   'P 1'
#
loop_
_entity.id
_entity.type
_entity.pdbx_description
1 polymer ?
#
loop_
_entity_poly.entity_id
_entity_poly.type
_entity_poly.pdbx_seq_one_letter_code
_entity_poly.pdbx_strand_id
1 'polypeptide(L)'
;MNFHKETIKFTLNKKKVSSIENLNVRLSEFLRESQKIKGTKVGCNAGDCGSCTILMDDNPFCSCLLTLGKIKNKKIETIEGVCEDKQFILLKKSLSIHGAAQCGICTPGIIMSALALLRKNKFPKKEEVEFALSGVLCRCTGYQKIINAVMNVNKITENKNTSSNNMKEVGKRIERIDGEKKLDGTEIFGDDFSPENSLLIKVLRSPFNRASFTIGNYKDWIEKNHGIEIVLTEKDIPGKNIFGVIPPFADQPVLAKKKVNFRGEAVAIIAGSY
;
A
#
# COMPACT_ATOMS: atom_id res chain seq x y z
N MET A 1 18.20 -9.10 -25.01
CA MET A 1 18.01 -10.40 -24.29
C MET A 1 16.58 -10.85 -24.52
N ASN A 2 16.37 -11.94 -25.26
CA ASN A 2 15.04 -12.54 -25.43
C ASN A 2 14.66 -13.22 -24.10
N PHE A 3 13.88 -12.53 -23.28
CA PHE A 3 13.26 -13.16 -22.12
C PHE A 3 12.18 -14.12 -22.65
N HIS A 4 12.34 -15.41 -22.42
CA HIS A 4 11.32 -16.39 -22.73
C HIS A 4 10.04 -15.98 -21.99
N LYS A 5 9.01 -15.60 -22.73
CA LYS A 5 7.66 -15.34 -22.20
C LYS A 5 7.02 -16.69 -21.85
N GLU A 6 7.28 -17.17 -20.63
CA GLU A 6 6.63 -18.37 -20.12
C GLU A 6 5.26 -18.00 -19.58
N THR A 7 4.22 -18.75 -19.95
CA THR A 7 2.90 -18.57 -19.37
C THR A 7 2.88 -19.16 -17.96
N ILE A 8 2.67 -18.30 -16.96
CA ILE A 8 2.52 -18.73 -15.58
C ILE A 8 1.04 -18.95 -15.29
N LYS A 9 0.72 -20.09 -14.71
CA LYS A 9 -0.63 -20.44 -14.26
C LYS A 9 -0.63 -20.63 -12.76
N PHE A 10 -1.61 -20.04 -12.07
CA PHE A 10 -1.80 -20.13 -10.62
C PHE A 10 -3.27 -19.88 -10.28
N THR A 11 -3.64 -20.04 -9.02
CA THR A 11 -4.99 -19.72 -8.54
C THR A 11 -4.93 -18.43 -7.73
N LEU A 12 -5.75 -17.43 -8.07
CA LEU A 12 -5.88 -16.17 -7.35
C LEU A 12 -7.32 -16.00 -6.89
N ASN A 13 -7.54 -15.91 -5.59
CA ASN A 13 -8.87 -15.72 -4.99
C ASN A 13 -9.90 -16.72 -5.58
N LYS A 14 -9.56 -18.00 -5.52
CA LYS A 14 -10.37 -19.15 -6.05
C LYS A 14 -10.49 -19.20 -7.59
N LYS A 15 -9.98 -18.21 -8.35
CA LYS A 15 -10.04 -18.18 -9.81
C LYS A 15 -8.71 -18.61 -10.43
N LYS A 16 -8.75 -19.39 -11.51
CA LYS A 16 -7.56 -19.74 -12.30
C LYS A 16 -7.12 -18.51 -13.08
N VAL A 17 -5.86 -18.11 -12.93
CA VAL A 17 -5.24 -16.98 -13.61
C VAL A 17 -4.04 -17.46 -14.41
N SER A 18 -3.85 -16.89 -15.59
CA SER A 18 -2.65 -17.06 -16.39
C SER A 18 -2.06 -15.69 -16.75
N SER A 19 -0.74 -15.59 -16.71
CA SER A 19 -0.01 -14.37 -17.07
C SER A 19 1.18 -14.69 -17.96
N ILE A 20 1.48 -13.79 -18.88
CA ILE A 20 2.67 -13.83 -19.76
C ILE A 20 3.65 -12.70 -19.39
N GLU A 21 3.42 -12.02 -18.27
CA GLU A 21 4.30 -10.97 -17.78
C GLU A 21 5.68 -11.51 -17.39
N ASN A 22 6.63 -10.59 -17.23
CA ASN A 22 7.98 -10.95 -16.84
C ASN A 22 7.97 -11.69 -15.49
N LEU A 23 8.69 -12.82 -15.44
CA LEU A 23 8.78 -13.67 -14.23
C LEU A 23 9.32 -12.93 -13.00
N ASN A 24 10.06 -11.85 -13.19
CA ASN A 24 10.68 -11.06 -12.14
C ASN A 24 9.75 -9.95 -11.59
N VAL A 25 8.58 -9.74 -12.19
CA VAL A 25 7.59 -8.79 -11.66
C VAL A 25 7.19 -9.25 -10.25
N ARG A 26 7.18 -8.31 -9.32
CA ARG A 26 6.77 -8.59 -7.93
C ARG A 26 5.29 -8.91 -7.88
N LEU A 27 4.91 -9.88 -7.06
CA LEU A 27 3.51 -10.26 -6.90
C LEU A 27 2.66 -9.07 -6.41
N SER A 28 3.18 -8.24 -5.51
CA SER A 28 2.49 -7.03 -5.05
C SER A 28 2.18 -6.05 -6.18
N GLU A 29 3.10 -5.86 -7.12
CA GLU A 29 2.92 -5.01 -8.30
C GLU A 29 1.88 -5.62 -9.25
N PHE A 30 2.02 -6.91 -9.56
CA PHE A 30 1.05 -7.63 -10.39
C PHE A 30 -0.37 -7.56 -9.83
N LEU A 31 -0.56 -7.79 -8.53
CA LEU A 31 -1.87 -7.72 -7.88
C LEU A 31 -2.48 -6.31 -8.03
N ARG A 32 -1.69 -5.28 -7.74
CA ARG A 32 -2.20 -3.91 -7.69
C ARG A 32 -2.35 -3.27 -9.07
N GLU A 33 -1.40 -3.50 -9.98
CA GLU A 33 -1.37 -2.80 -11.28
C GLU A 33 -2.01 -3.64 -12.39
N SER A 34 -1.71 -4.93 -12.49
CA SER A 34 -2.25 -5.77 -13.57
C SER A 34 -3.64 -6.31 -13.23
N GLN A 35 -3.84 -6.77 -12.00
CA GLN A 35 -5.13 -7.34 -11.57
C GLN A 35 -6.07 -6.31 -10.95
N LYS A 36 -5.60 -5.07 -10.70
CA LYS A 36 -6.34 -3.98 -10.05
C LYS A 36 -6.89 -4.35 -8.66
N ILE A 37 -6.26 -5.32 -7.99
CA ILE A 37 -6.59 -5.77 -6.64
C ILE A 37 -5.82 -4.87 -5.66
N LYS A 38 -6.45 -3.79 -5.19
CA LYS A 38 -5.81 -2.71 -4.43
C LYS A 38 -5.82 -2.92 -2.90
N GLY A 39 -6.51 -3.93 -2.38
CA GLY A 39 -6.56 -4.26 -0.96
C GLY A 39 -5.20 -4.68 -0.39
N THR A 40 -4.35 -5.33 -1.19
CA THR A 40 -2.95 -5.57 -0.82
C THR A 40 -2.18 -4.25 -0.81
N LYS A 41 -1.79 -3.77 0.38
CA LYS A 41 -1.10 -2.47 0.55
C LYS A 41 0.42 -2.63 0.53
N VAL A 42 1.12 -1.65 -0.03
CA VAL A 42 2.60 -1.64 -0.11
C VAL A 42 3.14 -0.47 0.70
N GLY A 43 3.79 -0.76 1.83
CA GLY A 43 4.39 0.28 2.68
C GLY A 43 5.88 0.49 2.41
N CYS A 44 6.70 -0.57 2.44
CA CYS A 44 8.16 -0.46 2.30
C CYS A 44 8.69 -1.01 0.97
N ASN A 45 7.99 -1.93 0.33
CA ASN A 45 8.43 -2.68 -0.86
C ASN A 45 9.78 -3.43 -0.69
N ALA A 46 10.16 -3.73 0.56
CA ALA A 46 11.44 -4.32 0.94
C ALA A 46 11.31 -5.53 1.88
N GLY A 47 10.07 -5.97 2.19
CA GLY A 47 9.81 -7.12 3.06
C GLY A 47 9.72 -6.82 4.55
N ASP A 48 9.95 -5.56 4.99
CA ASP A 48 10.05 -5.22 6.42
C ASP A 48 8.70 -4.95 7.07
N CYS A 49 7.79 -4.24 6.39
CA CYS A 49 6.57 -3.73 7.04
C CYS A 49 5.40 -4.70 7.08
N GLY A 50 5.36 -5.73 6.25
CA GLY A 50 4.31 -6.74 6.21
C GLY A 50 2.93 -6.28 5.71
N SER A 51 2.73 -4.99 5.34
CA SER A 51 1.43 -4.49 4.86
C SER A 51 0.93 -5.21 3.60
N CYS A 52 1.85 -5.78 2.83
CA CYS A 52 1.58 -6.53 1.60
C CYS A 52 1.38 -8.04 1.82
N THR A 53 1.16 -8.48 3.05
CA THR A 53 0.97 -9.90 3.36
C THR A 53 -0.27 -10.46 2.66
N ILE A 54 -0.07 -11.58 1.99
CA ILE A 54 -1.09 -12.44 1.35
C ILE A 54 -0.95 -13.85 1.88
N LEU A 55 -1.90 -14.75 1.57
CA LEU A 55 -1.70 -16.18 1.80
C LEU A 55 -1.27 -16.86 0.50
N MET A 56 -0.22 -17.64 0.58
CA MET A 56 0.19 -18.57 -0.45
C MET A 56 0.16 -19.99 0.13
N ASP A 57 -0.71 -20.84 -0.43
CA ASP A 57 -0.96 -22.18 0.09
C ASP A 57 -1.24 -22.15 1.62
N ASP A 58 -2.16 -21.27 2.03
CA ASP A 58 -2.62 -21.04 3.41
C ASP A 58 -1.55 -20.49 4.40
N ASN A 59 -0.36 -20.11 3.94
CA ASN A 59 0.68 -19.51 4.76
C ASN A 59 0.91 -18.04 4.41
N PRO A 60 1.21 -17.17 5.40
CA PRO A 60 1.41 -15.75 5.17
C PRO A 60 2.78 -15.47 4.52
N PHE A 61 2.78 -14.62 3.49
CA PHE A 61 3.97 -14.17 2.78
C PHE A 61 3.88 -12.70 2.41
N CYS A 62 4.99 -11.98 2.48
CA CYS A 62 5.10 -10.63 1.93
C CYS A 62 5.14 -10.68 0.40
N SER A 63 4.07 -10.25 -0.27
CA SER A 63 3.97 -10.29 -1.73
C SER A 63 5.01 -9.45 -2.46
N CYS A 64 5.59 -8.44 -1.82
CA CYS A 64 6.68 -7.63 -2.37
C CYS A 64 8.01 -8.40 -2.50
N LEU A 65 8.18 -9.52 -1.80
CA LEU A 65 9.34 -10.41 -1.89
C LEU A 65 9.12 -11.60 -2.84
N LEU A 66 7.88 -11.83 -3.26
CA LEU A 66 7.54 -12.89 -4.21
C LEU A 66 7.55 -12.34 -5.63
N THR A 67 8.08 -13.12 -6.56
CA THR A 67 8.00 -12.85 -8.00
C THR A 67 6.99 -13.77 -8.66
N LEU A 68 6.48 -13.40 -9.84
CA LEU A 68 5.55 -14.24 -10.61
C LEU A 68 6.11 -15.64 -10.87
N GLY A 69 7.41 -15.76 -11.13
CA GLY A 69 8.05 -17.06 -11.33
C GLY A 69 7.95 -18.02 -10.14
N LYS A 70 7.79 -17.49 -8.91
CA LYS A 70 7.71 -18.28 -7.67
C LYS A 70 6.30 -18.76 -7.34
N ILE A 71 5.27 -18.22 -7.98
CA ILE A 71 3.87 -18.54 -7.68
C ILE A 71 3.22 -19.50 -8.68
N LYS A 72 4.00 -20.07 -9.62
CA LYS A 72 3.52 -21.09 -10.56
C LYS A 72 2.87 -22.25 -9.82
N ASN A 73 1.63 -22.58 -10.21
CA ASN A 73 0.77 -23.63 -9.61
C ASN A 73 0.42 -23.40 -8.13
N LYS A 74 0.65 -22.21 -7.59
CA LYS A 74 0.31 -21.87 -6.21
C LYS A 74 -1.12 -21.33 -6.07
N LYS A 75 -1.65 -21.41 -4.86
CA LYS A 75 -2.92 -20.81 -4.47
C LYS A 75 -2.62 -19.53 -3.71
N ILE A 76 -3.05 -18.40 -4.28
CA ILE A 76 -2.89 -17.07 -3.70
C ILE A 76 -4.25 -16.56 -3.22
N GLU A 77 -4.31 -16.08 -1.98
CA GLU A 77 -5.47 -15.40 -1.42
C GLU A 77 -5.05 -14.01 -0.92
N THR A 78 -5.79 -13.00 -1.36
CA THR A 78 -5.68 -11.61 -0.88
C THR A 78 -6.86 -11.30 0.03
N ILE A 79 -6.86 -10.12 0.63
CA ILE A 79 -7.95 -9.67 1.51
C ILE A 79 -9.32 -9.75 0.82
N GLU A 80 -9.37 -9.43 -0.48
CA GLU A 80 -10.61 -9.50 -1.27
C GLU A 80 -11.09 -10.94 -1.47
N GLY A 81 -10.17 -11.89 -1.52
CA GLY A 81 -10.49 -13.31 -1.75
C GLY A 81 -11.04 -14.03 -0.53
N VAL A 82 -10.88 -13.46 0.66
CA VAL A 82 -11.30 -14.07 1.92
C VAL A 82 -12.58 -13.48 2.51
N CYS A 83 -13.23 -12.54 1.82
CA CYS A 83 -14.42 -11.83 2.32
C CYS A 83 -15.60 -12.76 2.69
N GLU A 84 -15.70 -13.93 2.07
CA GLU A 84 -16.72 -14.94 2.35
C GLU A 84 -16.30 -15.99 3.41
N ASP A 85 -15.06 -15.93 3.89
CA ASP A 85 -14.57 -16.85 4.91
C ASP A 85 -15.22 -16.53 6.26
N LYS A 86 -15.83 -17.54 6.88
CA LYS A 86 -16.53 -17.38 8.17
C LYS A 86 -15.59 -16.82 9.26
N GLN A 87 -14.34 -17.27 9.27
CA GLN A 87 -13.37 -16.81 10.26
C GLN A 87 -12.95 -15.35 9.99
N PHE A 88 -12.87 -14.95 8.72
CA PHE A 88 -12.64 -13.55 8.34
C PHE A 88 -13.79 -12.64 8.79
N ILE A 89 -15.05 -13.06 8.58
CA ILE A 89 -16.23 -12.27 8.98
C ILE A 89 -16.22 -12.01 10.49
N LEU A 90 -15.92 -13.04 11.29
CA LEU A 90 -15.79 -12.90 12.75
C LEU A 90 -14.62 -12.01 13.14
N LEU A 91 -13.47 -12.17 12.48
CA LEU A 91 -12.29 -11.35 12.72
C LEU A 91 -12.54 -9.88 12.37
N LYS A 92 -13.16 -9.60 11.21
CA LYS A 92 -13.55 -8.26 10.77
C LYS A 92 -14.43 -7.58 11.83
N LYS A 93 -15.47 -8.28 12.29
CA LYS A 93 -16.37 -7.80 13.36
C LYS A 93 -15.62 -7.53 14.67
N SER A 94 -14.73 -8.44 15.06
CA SER A 94 -13.91 -8.27 16.27
C SER A 94 -13.01 -7.05 16.19
N LEU A 95 -12.31 -6.87 15.08
CA LEU A 95 -11.43 -5.71 14.86
C LEU A 95 -12.21 -4.39 14.89
N SER A 96 -13.42 -4.37 14.32
CA SER A 96 -14.32 -3.20 14.37
C SER A 96 -14.70 -2.87 15.82
N ILE A 97 -15.22 -3.84 16.57
CA ILE A 97 -15.65 -3.67 17.96
C ILE A 97 -14.51 -3.17 18.85
N HIS A 98 -13.28 -3.65 18.65
CA HIS A 98 -12.12 -3.24 19.44
C HIS A 98 -11.48 -1.93 18.95
N GLY A 99 -11.95 -1.34 17.83
CA GLY A 99 -11.35 -0.16 17.22
C GLY A 99 -9.89 -0.42 16.84
N ALA A 100 -9.60 -1.60 16.28
CA ALA A 100 -8.27 -2.10 16.02
C ALA A 100 -7.71 -1.65 14.66
N ALA A 101 -8.48 -0.95 13.82
CA ALA A 101 -8.03 -0.32 12.58
C ALA A 101 -8.07 1.20 12.72
N GLN A 102 -6.95 1.89 12.41
CA GLN A 102 -6.89 3.35 12.42
C GLN A 102 -6.64 3.90 11.01
N CYS A 103 -5.37 4.06 10.55
CA CYS A 103 -5.11 4.51 9.19
C CYS A 103 -5.51 3.48 8.13
N GLY A 104 -5.44 2.19 8.43
CA GLY A 104 -5.87 1.12 7.52
C GLY A 104 -4.76 0.49 6.66
N ILE A 105 -3.55 1.08 6.60
CA ILE A 105 -2.47 0.60 5.73
C ILE A 105 -1.97 -0.80 6.12
N CYS A 106 -1.75 -1.05 7.40
CA CYS A 106 -1.30 -2.37 7.87
C CYS A 106 -2.46 -3.39 7.98
N THR A 107 -3.69 -2.92 7.95
CA THR A 107 -4.87 -3.72 8.31
C THR A 107 -5.06 -4.97 7.43
N PRO A 108 -4.95 -4.92 6.09
CA PRO A 108 -5.01 -6.13 5.28
C PRO A 108 -3.95 -7.16 5.66
N GLY A 109 -2.70 -6.72 5.84
CA GLY A 109 -1.60 -7.61 6.24
C GLY A 109 -1.81 -8.25 7.62
N ILE A 110 -2.31 -7.49 8.59
CA ILE A 110 -2.69 -7.98 9.92
C ILE A 110 -3.79 -9.04 9.80
N ILE A 111 -4.83 -8.77 9.01
CA ILE A 111 -5.94 -9.69 8.83
C ILE A 111 -5.47 -10.99 8.17
N MET A 112 -4.67 -10.92 7.13
CA MET A 112 -4.16 -12.12 6.45
C MET A 112 -3.29 -12.96 7.39
N SER A 113 -2.41 -12.33 8.19
CA SER A 113 -1.59 -13.02 9.19
C SER A 113 -2.42 -13.64 10.30
N ALA A 114 -3.39 -12.90 10.85
CA ALA A 114 -4.30 -13.39 11.88
C ALA A 114 -5.21 -14.53 11.37
N LEU A 115 -5.69 -14.41 10.13
CA LEU A 115 -6.54 -15.44 9.52
C LEU A 115 -5.78 -16.75 9.31
N ALA A 116 -4.51 -16.69 8.89
CA ALA A 116 -3.65 -17.87 8.80
C ALA A 116 -3.51 -18.60 10.14
N LEU A 117 -3.36 -17.85 11.25
CA LEU A 117 -3.33 -18.41 12.60
C LEU A 117 -4.69 -19.02 12.97
N LEU A 118 -5.78 -18.25 12.80
CA LEU A 118 -7.12 -18.65 13.21
C LEU A 118 -7.67 -19.86 12.42
N ARG A 119 -7.25 -20.07 11.19
CA ARG A 119 -7.56 -21.27 10.40
C ARG A 119 -6.90 -22.52 11.02
N LYS A 120 -5.70 -22.37 11.63
CA LYS A 120 -4.97 -23.46 12.29
C LYS A 120 -5.40 -23.67 13.74
N ASN A 121 -5.60 -22.57 14.48
CA ASN A 121 -5.98 -22.56 15.89
C ASN A 121 -7.07 -21.50 16.13
N LYS A 122 -8.29 -21.96 16.41
CA LYS A 122 -9.44 -21.08 16.65
C LYS A 122 -9.38 -20.33 17.99
N PHE A 123 -8.60 -20.82 18.93
CA PHE A 123 -8.46 -20.24 20.28
C PHE A 123 -6.98 -20.01 20.61
N PRO A 124 -6.30 -19.12 19.88
CA PRO A 124 -4.88 -18.90 20.06
C PRO A 124 -4.59 -18.25 21.42
N LYS A 125 -3.45 -18.59 22.00
CA LYS A 125 -2.90 -17.88 23.14
C LYS A 125 -2.32 -16.55 22.71
N LYS A 126 -2.13 -15.65 23.66
CA LYS A 126 -1.59 -14.31 23.41
C LYS A 126 -0.25 -14.35 22.67
N GLU A 127 0.64 -15.21 23.10
CA GLU A 127 1.99 -15.39 22.53
C GLU A 127 1.94 -15.85 21.06
N GLU A 128 0.97 -16.72 20.72
CA GLU A 128 0.75 -17.17 19.33
C GLU A 128 0.24 -16.04 18.45
N VAL A 129 -0.64 -15.18 18.98
CA VAL A 129 -1.14 -13.98 18.28
C VAL A 129 -0.01 -12.98 18.08
N GLU A 130 0.76 -12.69 19.12
CA GLU A 130 1.92 -11.78 19.02
C GLU A 130 2.94 -12.27 18.00
N PHE A 131 3.25 -13.58 18.01
CA PHE A 131 4.13 -14.18 17.02
C PHE A 131 3.59 -14.08 15.60
N ALA A 132 2.31 -14.41 15.38
CA ALA A 132 1.69 -14.34 14.07
C ALA A 132 1.66 -12.92 13.50
N LEU A 133 1.54 -11.91 14.36
CA LEU A 133 1.48 -10.49 13.96
C LEU A 133 2.86 -9.82 13.92
N SER A 134 3.93 -10.45 14.39
CA SER A 134 5.27 -9.85 14.51
C SER A 134 5.84 -9.38 13.17
N GLY A 135 5.44 -10.00 12.06
CA GLY A 135 5.85 -9.61 10.71
C GLY A 135 5.08 -8.44 10.10
N VAL A 136 4.10 -7.84 10.81
CA VAL A 136 3.30 -6.73 10.28
C VAL A 136 3.39 -5.50 11.18
N LEU A 137 4.01 -4.44 10.69
CA LEU A 137 4.22 -3.21 11.46
C LEU A 137 2.95 -2.35 11.47
N CYS A 138 2.51 -1.96 12.68
CA CYS A 138 1.45 -0.98 12.89
C CYS A 138 1.96 0.20 13.70
N ARG A 139 1.93 1.40 13.13
CA ARG A 139 2.38 2.64 13.82
C ARG A 139 1.30 3.27 14.69
N CYS A 140 0.01 2.96 14.44
CA CYS A 140 -1.11 3.70 15.00
C CYS A 140 -1.63 3.12 16.32
N THR A 141 -1.72 1.78 16.45
CA THR A 141 -2.54 1.12 17.47
C THR A 141 -1.79 0.68 18.72
N GLY A 142 -0.45 0.56 18.65
CA GLY A 142 0.35 -0.07 19.70
C GLY A 142 0.01 -1.56 19.90
N TYR A 143 -0.63 -2.22 18.93
CA TYR A 143 -0.99 -3.65 18.85
C TYR A 143 -2.03 -4.14 19.85
N GLN A 144 -2.14 -3.58 21.06
CA GLN A 144 -2.98 -4.13 22.12
C GLN A 144 -4.44 -4.37 21.71
N LYS A 145 -5.01 -3.40 20.96
CA LYS A 145 -6.38 -3.54 20.43
C LYS A 145 -6.49 -4.64 19.38
N ILE A 146 -5.46 -4.82 18.56
CA ILE A 146 -5.41 -5.85 17.53
C ILE A 146 -5.30 -7.23 18.17
N ILE A 147 -4.37 -7.41 19.11
CA ILE A 147 -4.17 -8.66 19.86
C ILE A 147 -5.46 -9.05 20.57
N ASN A 148 -6.07 -8.12 21.30
CA ASN A 148 -7.34 -8.35 21.99
C ASN A 148 -8.45 -8.74 21.01
N ALA A 149 -8.52 -8.11 19.84
CA ALA A 149 -9.51 -8.45 18.84
C ALA A 149 -9.31 -9.88 18.31
N VAL A 150 -8.09 -10.28 17.99
CA VAL A 150 -7.80 -11.64 17.51
C VAL A 150 -8.10 -12.70 18.58
N MET A 151 -7.70 -12.47 19.83
CA MET A 151 -7.99 -13.39 20.94
C MET A 151 -9.48 -13.56 21.25
N ASN A 152 -10.30 -12.56 20.94
CA ASN A 152 -11.72 -12.56 21.26
C ASN A 152 -12.65 -12.88 20.07
N VAL A 153 -12.10 -13.23 18.91
CA VAL A 153 -12.87 -13.51 17.69
C VAL A 153 -14.04 -14.48 17.93
N ASN A 154 -13.78 -15.60 18.58
CA ASN A 154 -14.80 -16.63 18.79
C ASN A 154 -15.67 -16.42 20.06
N LYS A 155 -15.45 -15.32 20.78
CA LYS A 155 -16.30 -14.90 21.93
C LYS A 155 -17.35 -13.89 21.50
N ILE A 156 -17.33 -13.44 20.25
CA ILE A 156 -18.31 -12.49 19.71
C ILE A 156 -19.56 -13.26 19.32
N THR A 157 -20.54 -13.26 20.18
CA THR A 157 -21.89 -13.73 19.83
C THR A 157 -22.58 -12.70 18.94
N GLU A 158 -23.47 -13.15 18.04
CA GLU A 158 -24.18 -12.27 17.09
C GLU A 158 -25.03 -11.17 17.73
N ASN A 159 -25.27 -11.25 19.04
CA ASN A 159 -26.22 -10.45 19.80
C ASN A 159 -25.59 -9.53 20.85
N LYS A 160 -24.58 -8.72 20.50
CA LYS A 160 -24.27 -7.53 21.33
C LYS A 160 -24.30 -6.27 20.48
N ASN A 161 -25.46 -5.92 19.96
CA ASN A 161 -25.83 -4.52 19.79
C ASN A 161 -26.03 -3.96 21.21
N THR A 162 -24.94 -3.55 21.87
CA THR A 162 -25.03 -2.76 23.08
C THR A 162 -25.27 -1.31 22.70
N SER A 163 -26.39 -1.04 22.03
CA SER A 163 -26.98 0.28 22.00
C SER A 163 -27.84 0.42 23.24
N SER A 164 -27.23 0.83 24.34
CA SER A 164 -28.03 1.40 25.44
C SER A 164 -28.58 2.73 24.93
N ASN A 165 -29.88 2.74 24.66
CA ASN A 165 -30.63 3.89 24.11
C ASN A 165 -30.65 5.14 25.00
N ASN A 166 -29.93 5.19 26.12
CA ASN A 166 -29.99 6.26 27.12
C ASN A 166 -28.67 6.99 27.38
N MET A 167 -27.64 6.82 26.56
CA MET A 167 -26.39 7.55 26.78
C MET A 167 -26.36 8.85 25.95
N LYS A 168 -25.93 9.94 26.60
CA LYS A 168 -25.53 11.18 25.92
C LYS A 168 -24.47 10.88 24.89
N GLU A 169 -24.33 11.69 23.84
CA GLU A 169 -23.40 11.48 22.71
C GLU A 169 -21.93 11.29 23.16
N VAL A 170 -21.51 12.04 24.18
CA VAL A 170 -20.17 11.90 24.79
C VAL A 170 -20.08 10.59 25.56
N GLY A 171 -19.09 9.77 25.22
CA GLY A 171 -18.89 8.44 25.81
C GLY A 171 -19.61 7.31 25.08
N LYS A 172 -20.45 7.60 24.10
CA LYS A 172 -21.08 6.58 23.26
C LYS A 172 -20.07 5.94 22.32
N ARG A 173 -20.11 4.62 22.22
CA ARG A 173 -19.27 3.87 21.30
C ARG A 173 -19.94 3.88 19.93
N ILE A 174 -19.44 4.71 19.01
CA ILE A 174 -19.93 4.83 17.64
C ILE A 174 -18.98 4.06 16.72
N GLU A 175 -19.53 3.28 15.79
CA GLU A 175 -18.74 2.64 14.76
C GLU A 175 -18.12 3.69 13.84
N ARG A 176 -16.91 3.42 13.41
CA ARG A 176 -16.15 4.27 12.53
C ARG A 176 -16.74 4.25 11.13
N ILE A 177 -17.05 5.40 10.52
CA ILE A 177 -17.68 5.52 9.19
C ILE A 177 -16.86 4.82 8.10
N ASP A 178 -15.53 4.97 8.13
CA ASP A 178 -14.59 4.38 7.17
C ASP A 178 -14.01 3.03 7.64
N GLY A 179 -14.51 2.49 8.76
CA GLY A 179 -13.93 1.32 9.41
C GLY A 179 -14.05 0.04 8.59
N GLU A 180 -15.22 -0.21 8.04
CA GLU A 180 -15.47 -1.42 7.26
C GLU A 180 -14.58 -1.52 6.02
N LYS A 181 -14.48 -0.45 5.24
CA LYS A 181 -13.66 -0.40 4.03
C LYS A 181 -12.18 -0.67 4.30
N LYS A 182 -11.68 -0.24 5.47
CA LYS A 182 -10.31 -0.52 5.90
C LYS A 182 -10.10 -1.97 6.29
N LEU A 183 -11.14 -2.62 6.81
CA LEU A 183 -11.11 -4.01 7.26
C LEU A 183 -11.32 -5.02 6.13
N ASP A 184 -11.96 -4.66 5.03
CA ASP A 184 -12.16 -5.54 3.87
C ASP A 184 -11.24 -5.20 2.68
N GLY A 185 -10.37 -4.21 2.85
CA GLY A 185 -9.40 -3.81 1.83
C GLY A 185 -9.96 -2.94 0.71
N THR A 186 -11.24 -2.55 0.78
CA THR A 186 -11.90 -1.72 -0.26
C THR A 186 -11.66 -0.22 -0.07
N GLU A 187 -10.99 0.21 1.00
CA GLU A 187 -10.61 1.60 1.21
C GLU A 187 -9.64 2.06 0.13
N ILE A 188 -9.97 3.18 -0.50
CA ILE A 188 -9.16 3.81 -1.55
C ILE A 188 -8.28 4.89 -0.90
N PHE A 189 -6.98 4.73 -0.99
CA PHE A 189 -5.99 5.73 -0.59
C PHE A 189 -5.54 6.55 -1.80
N GLY A 190 -4.88 7.69 -1.56
CA GLY A 190 -4.41 8.57 -2.63
C GLY A 190 -3.57 7.87 -3.70
N ASP A 191 -2.75 6.88 -3.32
CA ASP A 191 -1.93 6.07 -4.23
C ASP A 191 -2.72 4.99 -5.00
N ASP A 192 -3.97 4.76 -4.62
CA ASP A 192 -4.85 3.78 -5.29
C ASP A 192 -5.68 4.42 -6.42
N PHE A 193 -5.70 5.75 -6.50
CA PHE A 193 -6.53 6.50 -7.43
C PHE A 193 -5.70 7.37 -8.37
N SER A 194 -5.92 7.21 -9.66
CA SER A 194 -5.42 8.10 -10.71
C SER A 194 -6.59 8.56 -11.57
N PRO A 195 -6.85 9.87 -11.69
CA PRO A 195 -7.88 10.37 -12.60
C PRO A 195 -7.64 9.90 -14.03
N GLU A 196 -8.71 9.66 -14.78
CA GLU A 196 -8.60 9.39 -16.21
C GLU A 196 -7.93 10.60 -16.91
N ASN A 197 -7.07 10.32 -17.87
CA ASN A 197 -6.29 11.31 -18.61
C ASN A 197 -5.34 12.16 -17.75
N SER A 198 -4.98 11.70 -16.53
CA SER A 198 -3.94 12.34 -15.74
C SER A 198 -2.56 12.18 -16.39
N LEU A 199 -1.75 13.23 -16.32
CA LEU A 199 -0.35 13.14 -16.72
C LEU A 199 0.50 12.47 -15.64
N LEU A 200 1.46 11.66 -16.07
CA LEU A 200 2.50 11.15 -15.19
C LEU A 200 3.57 12.21 -15.01
N ILE A 201 3.93 12.45 -13.74
CA ILE A 201 4.96 13.43 -13.38
C ILE A 201 6.23 12.70 -12.97
N LYS A 202 7.35 13.10 -13.57
CA LYS A 202 8.69 12.65 -13.16
C LYS A 202 9.56 13.86 -12.81
N VAL A 203 10.11 13.84 -11.60
CA VAL A 203 11.08 14.85 -11.18
C VAL A 203 12.47 14.42 -11.64
N LEU A 204 13.10 15.25 -12.47
CA LEU A 204 14.51 15.09 -12.84
C LEU A 204 15.38 15.54 -11.66
N ARG A 205 16.19 14.62 -11.15
CA ARG A 205 17.05 14.88 -9.99
C ARG A 205 18.52 14.77 -10.36
N SER A 206 19.36 15.56 -9.69
CA SER A 206 20.80 15.52 -9.88
C SER A 206 21.41 14.16 -9.50
N PRO A 207 22.20 13.53 -10.36
CA PRO A 207 23.01 12.38 -9.99
C PRO A 207 24.31 12.76 -9.25
N PHE A 208 24.65 14.06 -9.18
CA PHE A 208 25.89 14.58 -8.60
C PHE A 208 25.65 15.24 -7.25
N ASN A 209 26.62 15.15 -6.35
CA ASN A 209 26.56 15.78 -5.03
C ASN A 209 26.64 17.32 -5.11
N ARG A 210 27.46 17.85 -6.02
CA ARG A 210 27.58 19.29 -6.29
C ARG A 210 28.03 19.48 -7.73
N ALA A 211 27.24 20.19 -8.52
CA ALA A 211 27.54 20.43 -9.92
C ALA A 211 26.86 21.69 -10.44
N SER A 212 27.47 22.34 -11.41
CA SER A 212 26.80 23.33 -12.25
C SER A 212 26.17 22.62 -13.45
N PHE A 213 25.03 23.10 -13.90
CA PHE A 213 24.34 22.53 -15.04
C PHE A 213 23.70 23.62 -15.91
N THR A 214 23.41 23.26 -17.14
CA THR A 214 22.59 24.04 -18.07
C THR A 214 21.50 23.15 -18.61
N ILE A 215 20.28 23.69 -18.72
CA ILE A 215 19.16 23.04 -19.39
C ILE A 215 19.22 23.50 -20.85
N GLY A 216 19.35 22.56 -21.77
CA GLY A 216 19.35 22.80 -23.21
C GLY A 216 17.96 23.19 -23.73
N ASN A 217 17.80 23.26 -25.04
CA ASN A 217 16.50 23.52 -25.68
C ASN A 217 15.57 22.30 -25.50
N TYR A 218 14.75 22.33 -24.45
CA TYR A 218 13.80 21.24 -24.18
C TYR A 218 12.52 21.32 -25.02
N LYS A 219 12.26 22.43 -25.73
CA LYS A 219 11.12 22.54 -26.64
C LYS A 219 11.25 21.60 -27.83
N ASP A 220 12.40 21.64 -28.51
CA ASP A 220 12.71 20.73 -29.62
C ASP A 220 12.75 19.27 -29.15
N TRP A 221 13.11 19.05 -27.86
CA TRP A 221 13.14 17.71 -27.29
C TRP A 221 11.71 17.18 -27.02
N ILE A 222 10.78 18.03 -26.56
CA ILE A 222 9.35 17.70 -26.43
C ILE A 222 8.76 17.31 -27.78
N GLU A 223 9.00 18.11 -28.83
CA GLU A 223 8.48 17.83 -30.17
C GLU A 223 8.95 16.49 -30.76
N LYS A 224 10.17 16.06 -30.39
CA LYS A 224 10.74 14.79 -30.83
C LYS A 224 10.35 13.58 -29.97
N ASN A 225 9.76 13.79 -28.81
CA ASN A 225 9.39 12.73 -27.87
C ASN A 225 7.90 12.74 -27.62
N HIS A 226 7.18 12.01 -28.46
CA HIS A 226 5.71 11.87 -28.33
C HIS A 226 5.34 11.34 -26.92
N GLY A 227 4.30 11.93 -26.34
CA GLY A 227 3.82 11.61 -25.00
C GLY A 227 4.37 12.51 -23.89
N ILE A 228 5.36 13.37 -24.17
CA ILE A 228 5.77 14.42 -23.24
C ILE A 228 4.98 15.69 -23.54
N GLU A 229 4.24 16.16 -22.54
CA GLU A 229 3.36 17.33 -22.66
C GLU A 229 4.03 18.61 -22.18
N ILE A 230 4.78 18.53 -21.07
CA ILE A 230 5.36 19.72 -20.44
C ILE A 230 6.66 19.41 -19.72
N VAL A 231 7.57 20.38 -19.73
CA VAL A 231 8.79 20.43 -18.90
C VAL A 231 8.76 21.73 -18.12
N LEU A 232 8.81 21.64 -16.79
CA LEU A 232 8.85 22.78 -15.88
C LEU A 232 10.23 22.91 -15.27
N THR A 233 10.72 24.15 -15.18
CA THR A 233 12.01 24.53 -14.63
C THR A 233 11.83 25.58 -13.52
N GLU A 234 12.93 26.09 -12.96
CA GLU A 234 12.88 27.15 -11.97
C GLU A 234 12.17 28.43 -12.45
N LYS A 235 12.08 28.64 -13.78
CA LYS A 235 11.42 29.80 -14.39
C LYS A 235 9.90 29.73 -14.32
N ASP A 236 9.38 28.51 -14.19
CA ASP A 236 7.95 28.23 -14.19
C ASP A 236 7.37 28.25 -12.77
N ILE A 237 8.19 28.52 -11.75
CA ILE A 237 7.75 28.65 -10.35
C ILE A 237 6.99 29.98 -10.20
N PRO A 238 5.69 29.96 -9.87
CA PRO A 238 4.86 31.17 -9.85
C PRO A 238 5.15 32.10 -8.66
N GLY A 239 5.95 31.68 -7.68
CA GLY A 239 6.31 32.42 -6.48
C GLY A 239 7.82 32.50 -6.29
N LYS A 240 8.25 32.57 -5.03
CA LYS A 240 9.66 32.49 -4.68
C LYS A 240 10.13 31.04 -4.83
N ASN A 241 11.19 30.83 -5.62
CA ASN A 241 11.82 29.51 -5.77
C ASN A 241 12.69 29.19 -4.54
N ILE A 242 12.06 29.14 -3.37
CA ILE A 242 12.71 28.89 -2.09
C ILE A 242 11.77 28.18 -1.13
N PHE A 243 12.28 27.21 -0.41
CA PHE A 243 11.54 26.42 0.55
C PHE A 243 12.35 26.30 1.86
N GLY A 244 11.65 26.28 2.98
CA GLY A 244 12.22 26.04 4.31
C GLY A 244 11.16 26.20 5.39
N VAL A 245 11.22 25.38 6.42
CA VAL A 245 10.25 25.38 7.54
C VAL A 245 10.44 26.60 8.44
N ILE A 246 11.69 27.07 8.57
CA ILE A 246 12.05 28.25 9.40
C ILE A 246 12.38 29.40 8.45
N PRO A 247 11.55 30.44 8.34
CA PRO A 247 11.69 31.49 7.31
C PRO A 247 13.07 32.13 7.20
N PRO A 248 13.78 32.47 8.29
CA PRO A 248 15.12 33.06 8.19
C PRO A 248 16.17 32.12 7.59
N PHE A 249 15.92 30.81 7.61
CA PHE A 249 16.82 29.76 7.12
C PHE A 249 16.26 29.03 5.90
N ALA A 250 15.23 29.58 5.25
CA ALA A 250 14.71 29.03 4.02
C ALA A 250 15.70 29.29 2.88
N ASP A 251 16.46 28.29 2.48
CA ASP A 251 17.54 28.36 1.50
C ASP A 251 17.48 27.29 0.41
N GLN A 252 16.57 26.31 0.53
CA GLN A 252 16.42 25.24 -0.44
C GLN A 252 15.55 25.70 -1.62
N PRO A 253 16.04 25.65 -2.87
CA PRO A 253 15.22 25.93 -4.03
C PRO A 253 14.22 24.78 -4.26
N VAL A 254 13.03 25.11 -4.75
CA VAL A 254 12.04 24.13 -5.20
C VAL A 254 12.58 23.36 -6.41
N LEU A 255 13.15 24.09 -7.38
CA LEU A 255 13.92 23.54 -8.50
C LEU A 255 15.25 24.30 -8.61
N ALA A 256 16.34 23.57 -8.73
CA ALA A 256 17.67 24.15 -8.85
C ALA A 256 17.80 25.02 -10.11
N LYS A 257 18.45 26.18 -10.00
CA LYS A 257 18.53 27.16 -11.10
C LYS A 257 19.72 26.92 -12.04
N LYS A 258 20.91 26.84 -11.51
CA LYS A 258 22.18 26.67 -12.29
C LYS A 258 23.17 25.74 -11.62
N LYS A 259 22.92 25.40 -10.37
CA LYS A 259 23.81 24.60 -9.53
C LYS A 259 22.99 23.72 -8.61
N VAL A 260 23.44 22.51 -8.43
CA VAL A 260 22.91 21.58 -7.42
C VAL A 260 23.93 21.46 -6.29
N ASN A 261 23.42 21.34 -5.08
CA ASN A 261 24.20 21.31 -3.85
C ASN A 261 24.25 19.92 -3.21
N PHE A 262 23.36 19.02 -3.61
CA PHE A 262 23.35 17.64 -3.12
C PHE A 262 22.81 16.68 -4.19
N ARG A 263 23.17 15.41 -4.06
CA ARG A 263 22.63 14.35 -4.90
C ARG A 263 21.15 14.15 -4.62
N GLY A 264 20.33 14.17 -5.67
CA GLY A 264 18.88 14.05 -5.56
C GLY A 264 18.15 15.40 -5.55
N GLU A 265 18.86 16.54 -5.57
CA GLU A 265 18.24 17.86 -5.70
C GLU A 265 17.44 17.96 -7.00
N ALA A 266 16.21 18.50 -6.91
CA ALA A 266 15.31 18.60 -8.05
C ALA A 266 15.78 19.67 -9.03
N VAL A 267 15.86 19.34 -10.32
CA VAL A 267 16.32 20.22 -11.40
C VAL A 267 15.17 20.65 -12.30
N ALA A 268 14.32 19.72 -12.68
CA ALA A 268 13.17 19.97 -13.55
C ALA A 268 12.05 18.96 -13.25
N ILE A 269 10.85 19.27 -13.71
CA ILE A 269 9.68 18.38 -13.69
C ILE A 269 9.29 18.10 -15.12
N ILE A 270 9.08 16.84 -15.45
CA ILE A 270 8.60 16.39 -16.75
C ILE A 270 7.24 15.75 -16.52
N ALA A 271 6.24 16.14 -17.31
CA ALA A 271 4.93 15.52 -17.29
C ALA A 271 4.50 15.12 -18.70
N GLY A 272 3.84 13.96 -18.78
CA GLY A 272 3.40 13.41 -20.05
C GLY A 272 2.37 12.30 -19.89
N SER A 273 1.78 11.92 -21.03
CA SER A 273 0.90 10.77 -21.13
C SER A 273 1.70 9.46 -21.10
N TYR A 274 1.03 8.36 -20.71
CA TYR A 274 1.67 7.04 -20.65
C TYR A 274 1.77 6.43 -22.05
#